data_ad6c3540dd22e5041ee45bfa73a4b6a8
#
_entry.id   ad6c3540dd22e5041ee45bfa73a4b6a8
#
_cell.length_a   1.000
_cell.length_b   1.000
_cell.length_c   1.000
_cell.angle_alpha   90.00
_cell.angle_beta   90.00
_cell.angle_gamma   90.00
#
_symmetry.space_group_name_H-M   'P 1'
#
loop_
_entity.id
_entity.type
_entity.pdbx_description
1 polymer ?
#
loop_
_entity_poly.entity_id
_entity_poly.type
_entity_poly.pdbx_seq_one_letter_code
_entity_poly.pdbx_strand_id
1 'polypeptide(L)'
;MSFAGSADSGFVVPLGTDSSVGGDNDGSRPMELIVIGLAGCTAMDVISILQKKRQEITSFEVRVHADRAADHPKVITRAVIEYVVTGQNVDEAAVLRAIELSAARYCPAQAMFAKVFPMELTYSLYEVGQSAPAKQGAYVPAAGGAA
;
A
#
# COMPACT_ATOMS: atom_id res chain seq x y z
N MET A 1 -2.75 13.47 -24.22
CA MET A 1 -3.32 14.21 -23.04
C MET A 1 -2.33 14.05 -21.86
N SER A 2 -1.62 15.11 -21.58
CA SER A 2 -0.56 15.14 -20.56
C SER A 2 -0.81 16.31 -19.61
N PHE A 3 -0.61 16.05 -18.30
CA PHE A 3 -0.80 17.03 -17.24
C PHE A 3 0.36 16.95 -16.26
N ALA A 4 0.50 17.95 -15.41
CA ALA A 4 1.39 17.91 -14.27
C ALA A 4 0.62 18.32 -13.02
N GLY A 5 0.70 17.50 -11.99
CA GLY A 5 0.18 17.80 -10.66
C GLY A 5 1.29 18.23 -9.73
N SER A 6 1.05 19.24 -8.89
CA SER A 6 1.98 19.63 -7.82
C SER A 6 1.23 19.82 -6.52
N ALA A 7 1.92 19.63 -5.41
CA ALA A 7 1.41 19.83 -4.07
C ALA A 7 2.39 20.71 -3.25
N ASP A 8 2.04 21.02 -2.02
CA ASP A 8 2.84 21.91 -1.13
C ASP A 8 4.26 21.40 -0.87
N SER A 9 4.50 20.08 -1.06
CA SER A 9 5.85 19.50 -0.99
C SER A 9 6.80 19.98 -2.10
N GLY A 10 6.27 20.63 -3.16
CA GLY A 10 7.02 21.17 -4.28
C GLY A 10 7.39 20.15 -5.36
N PHE A 11 7.09 18.88 -5.16
CA PHE A 11 7.33 17.84 -6.18
C PHE A 11 6.26 17.89 -7.27
N VAL A 12 6.71 17.70 -8.51
CA VAL A 12 5.84 17.64 -9.70
C VAL A 12 5.67 16.19 -10.11
N VAL A 13 4.43 15.76 -10.29
CA VAL A 13 4.08 14.41 -10.72
C VAL A 13 3.49 14.49 -12.14
N PRO A 14 4.13 13.84 -13.13
CA PRO A 14 3.57 13.76 -14.47
C PRO A 14 2.34 12.85 -14.49
N LEU A 15 1.30 13.31 -15.18
CA LEU A 15 0.04 12.62 -15.35
C LEU A 15 -0.22 12.42 -16.84
N GLY A 16 -0.49 11.19 -17.22
CA GLY A 16 -0.76 10.83 -18.59
C GLY A 16 -1.89 9.81 -18.74
N THR A 17 -2.16 9.40 -19.95
CA THR A 17 -3.11 8.33 -20.25
C THR A 17 -2.61 7.46 -21.38
N ASP A 18 -3.31 6.34 -21.59
CA ASP A 18 -3.00 5.37 -22.62
C ASP A 18 -3.20 5.91 -24.04
N SER A 19 -2.41 5.46 -24.98
CA SER A 19 -2.50 5.85 -26.38
C SER A 19 -3.82 5.47 -27.03
N SER A 20 -4.48 4.41 -26.57
CA SER A 20 -5.81 3.99 -27.06
C SER A 20 -6.93 4.99 -26.76
N VAL A 21 -6.69 5.91 -25.80
CA VAL A 21 -7.63 6.99 -25.45
C VAL A 21 -7.03 8.39 -25.71
N GLY A 22 -6.03 8.47 -26.58
CA GLY A 22 -5.43 9.73 -27.04
C GLY A 22 -4.37 10.31 -26.11
N GLY A 23 -3.67 9.46 -25.36
CA GLY A 23 -2.51 9.81 -24.54
C GLY A 23 -1.19 9.41 -25.18
N ASP A 24 -0.10 9.80 -24.55
CA ASP A 24 1.27 9.54 -25.00
C ASP A 24 2.03 8.57 -24.09
N ASN A 25 1.38 7.99 -23.08
CA ASN A 25 1.97 7.15 -22.02
C ASN A 25 3.15 7.83 -21.30
N ASP A 26 3.09 9.13 -21.10
CA ASP A 26 4.15 10.00 -20.61
C ASP A 26 4.05 10.35 -19.12
N GLY A 27 3.14 9.70 -18.40
CA GLY A 27 2.96 9.88 -16.97
C GLY A 27 2.05 8.82 -16.35
N SER A 28 2.00 8.81 -15.01
CA SER A 28 1.09 7.93 -14.27
C SER A 28 -0.37 8.28 -14.56
N ARG A 29 -1.22 7.28 -14.60
CA ARG A 29 -2.66 7.50 -14.70
C ARG A 29 -3.21 8.01 -13.36
N PRO A 30 -4.19 8.94 -13.35
CA PRO A 30 -4.72 9.49 -12.10
C PRO A 30 -5.18 8.44 -11.09
N MET A 31 -5.81 7.35 -11.55
CA MET A 31 -6.25 6.26 -10.67
C MET A 31 -5.10 5.43 -10.12
N GLU A 32 -3.97 5.33 -10.83
CA GLU A 32 -2.74 4.70 -10.31
C GLU A 32 -2.17 5.53 -9.16
N LEU A 33 -2.17 6.87 -9.26
CA LEU A 33 -1.67 7.73 -8.19
C LEU A 33 -2.49 7.62 -6.90
N ILE A 34 -3.79 7.37 -6.99
CA ILE A 34 -4.64 7.09 -5.82
C ILE A 34 -4.14 5.82 -5.12
N VAL A 35 -3.86 4.78 -5.88
CA VAL A 35 -3.37 3.49 -5.36
C VAL A 35 -1.94 3.61 -4.83
N ILE A 36 -1.07 4.34 -5.54
CA ILE A 36 0.29 4.64 -5.09
C ILE A 36 0.26 5.45 -3.79
N GLY A 37 -0.64 6.45 -3.68
CA GLY A 37 -0.82 7.24 -2.47
C GLY A 37 -1.26 6.38 -1.28
N LEU A 38 -2.17 5.43 -1.49
CA LEU A 38 -2.59 4.47 -0.47
C LEU A 38 -1.41 3.60 -0.02
N ALA A 39 -0.64 3.03 -0.97
CA ALA A 39 0.54 2.22 -0.67
C ALA A 39 1.59 3.00 0.12
N GLY A 40 1.94 4.21 -0.33
CA GLY A 40 2.93 5.05 0.31
C GLY A 40 2.53 5.50 1.71
N CYS A 41 1.26 5.84 1.92
CA CYS A 41 0.74 6.25 3.22
C CYS A 41 0.94 5.15 4.28
N THR A 42 0.47 3.93 4.00
CA THR A 42 0.61 2.81 4.94
C THR A 42 2.07 2.33 5.06
N ALA A 43 2.86 2.41 3.98
CA ALA A 43 4.27 2.04 4.00
C ALA A 43 5.07 2.87 5.02
N MET A 44 4.86 4.19 5.04
CA MET A 44 5.53 5.10 5.97
C MET A 44 5.21 4.77 7.43
N ASP A 45 3.96 4.46 7.72
CA ASP A 45 3.54 4.07 9.08
C ASP A 45 4.20 2.76 9.51
N VAL A 46 4.06 1.72 8.68
CA VAL A 46 4.53 0.38 9.02
C VAL A 46 6.04 0.36 9.21
N ILE A 47 6.82 0.93 8.30
CA ILE A 47 8.28 0.96 8.44
C ILE A 47 8.72 1.77 9.67
N SER A 48 8.08 2.91 9.95
CA SER A 48 8.37 3.72 11.15
C SER A 48 8.12 2.94 12.44
N ILE A 49 7.02 2.17 12.50
CA ILE A 49 6.69 1.34 13.66
C ILE A 49 7.71 0.21 13.83
N LEU A 50 8.09 -0.48 12.73
CA LEU A 50 9.06 -1.56 12.75
C LEU A 50 10.45 -1.08 13.20
N GLN A 51 10.87 0.11 12.74
CA GLN A 51 12.12 0.75 13.21
C GLN A 51 12.07 1.07 14.71
N LYS A 52 10.96 1.63 15.22
CA LYS A 52 10.76 1.88 16.66
C LYS A 52 10.77 0.59 17.47
N LYS A 53 10.30 -0.51 16.90
CA LYS A 53 10.39 -1.86 17.48
C LYS A 53 11.77 -2.52 17.31
N ARG A 54 12.75 -1.80 16.74
CA ARG A 54 14.14 -2.26 16.55
C ARG A 54 14.24 -3.56 15.73
N GLN A 55 13.37 -3.70 14.72
CA GLN A 55 13.47 -4.82 13.80
C GLN A 55 14.60 -4.59 12.79
N GLU A 56 15.42 -5.60 12.56
CA GLU A 56 16.56 -5.53 11.63
C GLU A 56 16.09 -5.76 10.19
N ILE A 57 15.57 -4.70 9.57
CA ILE A 57 15.02 -4.73 8.22
C ILE A 57 16.05 -4.25 7.22
N THR A 58 16.29 -5.03 6.19
CA THR A 58 17.19 -4.72 5.07
C THR A 58 16.45 -4.26 3.83
N SER A 59 15.19 -4.68 3.63
CA SER A 59 14.32 -4.23 2.56
C SER A 59 12.86 -4.21 3.01
N PHE A 60 12.13 -3.21 2.53
CA PHE A 60 10.70 -3.07 2.77
C PHE A 60 10.02 -2.57 1.51
N GLU A 61 9.00 -3.26 1.07
CA GLU A 61 8.20 -2.93 -0.09
C GLU A 61 6.71 -3.07 0.24
N VAL A 62 5.88 -2.19 -0.29
CA VAL A 62 4.42 -2.33 -0.22
C VAL A 62 3.88 -2.38 -1.64
N ARG A 63 3.19 -3.46 -1.96
CA ARG A 63 2.53 -3.68 -3.24
C ARG A 63 1.03 -3.53 -3.06
N VAL A 64 0.39 -2.80 -3.97
CA VAL A 64 -1.07 -2.70 -3.97
C VAL A 64 -1.59 -3.10 -5.34
N HIS A 65 -2.53 -4.04 -5.32
CA HIS A 65 -3.36 -4.37 -6.47
C HIS A 65 -4.79 -3.89 -6.20
N ALA A 66 -5.39 -3.19 -7.16
CA ALA A 66 -6.75 -2.69 -7.03
C ALA A 66 -7.60 -3.15 -8.22
N ASP A 67 -8.71 -3.81 -7.92
CA ASP A 67 -9.73 -4.19 -8.90
C ASP A 67 -10.64 -2.99 -9.18
N ARG A 68 -11.09 -2.88 -10.43
CA ARG A 68 -12.00 -1.81 -10.86
C ARG A 68 -13.27 -2.40 -11.46
N ALA A 69 -14.38 -1.68 -11.33
CA ALA A 69 -15.63 -2.02 -12.01
C ALA A 69 -15.43 -2.07 -13.54
N ALA A 70 -16.11 -3.01 -14.19
CA ALA A 70 -16.06 -3.18 -15.65
C ALA A 70 -16.70 -1.98 -16.37
N ASP A 71 -17.79 -1.49 -15.82
CA ASP A 71 -18.57 -0.39 -16.40
C ASP A 71 -18.25 0.96 -15.75
N HIS A 72 -18.46 2.04 -16.51
CA HIS A 72 -18.28 3.39 -15.97
C HIS A 72 -19.20 3.65 -14.76
N PRO A 73 -18.66 4.38 -13.78
CA PRO A 73 -17.43 5.18 -13.75
C PRO A 73 -16.14 4.40 -13.40
N LYS A 74 -16.12 3.10 -13.47
CA LYS A 74 -14.94 2.22 -13.24
C LYS A 74 -14.23 2.50 -11.90
N VAL A 75 -15.01 2.62 -10.83
CA VAL A 75 -14.52 2.81 -9.47
C VAL A 75 -13.67 1.63 -9.00
N ILE A 76 -12.81 1.85 -8.01
CA ILE A 76 -12.13 0.77 -7.32
C ILE A 76 -13.16 -0.02 -6.51
N THR A 77 -13.17 -1.34 -6.69
CA THR A 77 -14.11 -2.26 -6.03
C THR A 77 -13.48 -3.09 -4.92
N ARG A 78 -12.16 -3.27 -4.95
CA ARG A 78 -11.38 -4.01 -3.96
C ARG A 78 -9.92 -3.61 -4.08
N ALA A 79 -9.15 -3.71 -2.99
CA ALA A 79 -7.70 -3.64 -3.01
C ALA A 79 -7.07 -4.74 -2.16
N VAL A 80 -5.91 -5.23 -2.61
CA VAL A 80 -5.02 -6.10 -1.83
C VAL A 80 -3.74 -5.32 -1.59
N ILE A 81 -3.34 -5.19 -0.33
CA ILE A 81 -2.11 -4.51 0.09
C ILE A 81 -1.18 -5.58 0.66
N GLU A 82 -0.06 -5.83 0.00
CA GLU A 82 0.96 -6.77 0.45
C GLU A 82 2.16 -6.01 1.03
N TYR A 83 2.53 -6.35 2.26
CA TYR A 83 3.74 -5.85 2.92
C TYR A 83 4.85 -6.89 2.79
N VAL A 84 5.87 -6.60 2.01
CA VAL A 84 7.03 -7.47 1.81
C VAL A 84 8.17 -6.95 2.65
N VAL A 85 8.58 -7.75 3.63
CA VAL A 85 9.62 -7.39 4.61
C VAL A 85 10.77 -8.37 4.50
N THR A 86 11.99 -7.88 4.30
CA THR A 86 13.22 -8.69 4.34
C THR A 86 14.10 -8.19 5.48
N GLY A 87 14.61 -9.10 6.28
CA GLY A 87 15.50 -8.74 7.39
C GLY A 87 16.12 -9.96 8.07
N GLN A 88 16.70 -9.74 9.23
CA GLN A 88 17.27 -10.80 10.07
C GLN A 88 16.39 -11.02 11.30
N ASN A 89 15.91 -12.25 11.47
CA ASN A 89 15.08 -12.64 12.62
C ASN A 89 13.91 -11.67 12.88
N VAL A 90 13.24 -11.19 11.81
CA VAL A 90 12.13 -10.27 11.95
C VAL A 90 10.97 -10.94 12.67
N ASP A 91 10.52 -10.31 13.75
CA ASP A 91 9.39 -10.80 14.54
C ASP A 91 8.07 -10.58 13.81
N GLU A 92 7.41 -11.67 13.46
CA GLU A 92 6.11 -11.65 12.80
C GLU A 92 5.05 -10.88 13.59
N ALA A 93 5.03 -11.04 14.92
CA ALA A 93 4.09 -10.33 15.78
C ALA A 93 4.33 -8.80 15.72
N ALA A 94 5.58 -8.37 15.57
CA ALA A 94 5.91 -6.96 15.38
C ALA A 94 5.38 -6.44 14.05
N VAL A 95 5.47 -7.23 12.96
CA VAL A 95 4.95 -6.87 11.64
C VAL A 95 3.42 -6.79 11.66
N LEU A 96 2.74 -7.81 12.17
CA LEU A 96 1.28 -7.80 12.31
C LEU A 96 0.79 -6.61 13.14
N ARG A 97 1.48 -6.30 14.24
CA ARG A 97 1.13 -5.13 15.06
C ARG A 97 1.36 -3.80 14.35
N ALA A 98 2.39 -3.70 13.51
CA ALA A 98 2.64 -2.50 12.72
C ALA A 98 1.55 -2.28 11.65
N ILE A 99 1.15 -3.35 10.96
CA ILE A 99 0.05 -3.33 9.98
C ILE A 99 -1.26 -2.93 10.67
N GLU A 100 -1.59 -3.55 11.80
CA GLU A 100 -2.77 -3.24 12.60
C GLU A 100 -2.83 -1.75 12.99
N LEU A 101 -1.73 -1.22 13.52
CA LEU A 101 -1.66 0.18 13.95
C LEU A 101 -1.80 1.15 12.78
N SER A 102 -1.20 0.85 11.63
CA SER A 102 -1.40 1.64 10.43
C SER A 102 -2.87 1.63 10.01
N ALA A 103 -3.47 0.44 9.88
CA ALA A 103 -4.84 0.28 9.39
C ALA A 103 -5.89 0.91 10.33
N ALA A 104 -5.75 0.69 11.65
CA ALA A 104 -6.77 1.08 12.63
C ALA A 104 -6.59 2.51 13.17
N ARG A 105 -5.39 3.11 13.06
CA ARG A 105 -5.10 4.35 13.80
C ARG A 105 -4.36 5.43 13.03
N TYR A 106 -3.40 5.07 12.17
CA TYR A 106 -2.46 6.07 11.67
C TYR A 106 -2.67 6.44 10.20
N CYS A 107 -2.98 5.47 9.33
CA CYS A 107 -3.08 5.73 7.90
C CYS A 107 -4.40 6.40 7.50
N PRO A 108 -4.42 7.72 7.21
CA PRO A 108 -5.64 8.40 6.78
C PRO A 108 -6.17 7.87 5.45
N ALA A 109 -5.29 7.41 4.55
CA ALA A 109 -5.70 6.84 3.28
C ALA A 109 -6.48 5.53 3.48
N GLN A 110 -6.00 4.62 4.34
CA GLN A 110 -6.77 3.41 4.67
C GLN A 110 -8.10 3.75 5.35
N ALA A 111 -8.11 4.70 6.29
CA ALA A 111 -9.33 5.12 6.99
C ALA A 111 -10.39 5.70 6.04
N MET A 112 -9.97 6.45 5.02
CA MET A 112 -10.88 6.98 3.99
C MET A 112 -11.38 5.88 3.05
N PHE A 113 -10.47 5.08 2.49
CA PHE A 113 -10.83 4.10 1.47
C PHE A 113 -11.57 2.89 2.02
N ALA A 114 -11.37 2.51 3.29
CA ALA A 114 -12.14 1.46 3.95
C ALA A 114 -13.66 1.74 3.97
N LYS A 115 -14.05 3.00 3.82
CA LYS A 115 -15.47 3.39 3.70
C LYS A 115 -16.03 3.24 2.28
N VAL A 116 -15.18 2.98 1.30
CA VAL A 116 -15.55 2.95 -0.13
C VAL A 116 -15.44 1.54 -0.69
N PHE A 117 -14.37 0.80 -0.37
CA PHE A 117 -14.13 -0.56 -0.85
C PHE A 117 -13.39 -1.41 0.18
N PRO A 118 -13.60 -2.75 0.16
CA PRO A 118 -12.88 -3.66 1.03
C PRO A 118 -11.40 -3.72 0.67
N MET A 119 -10.56 -3.77 1.71
CA MET A 119 -9.12 -3.95 1.59
C MET A 119 -8.68 -5.23 2.32
N GLU A 120 -7.88 -6.03 1.63
CA GLU A 120 -7.19 -7.19 2.19
C GLU A 120 -5.74 -6.83 2.46
N LEU A 121 -5.25 -7.07 3.67
CA LEU A 121 -3.89 -6.77 4.08
C LEU A 121 -3.14 -8.08 4.25
N THR A 122 -2.09 -8.28 3.44
CA THR A 122 -1.26 -9.48 3.46
C THR A 122 0.19 -9.13 3.75
N TYR A 123 0.98 -10.10 4.17
CA TYR A 123 2.41 -9.90 4.41
C TYR A 123 3.22 -11.12 3.98
N SER A 124 4.47 -10.85 3.59
CA SER A 124 5.47 -11.85 3.27
C SER A 124 6.78 -11.46 3.94
N LEU A 125 7.31 -12.32 4.83
CA LEU A 125 8.57 -12.13 5.54
C LEU A 125 9.66 -12.99 4.92
N TYR A 126 10.78 -12.37 4.56
CA TYR A 126 11.95 -13.03 4.00
C TYR A 126 13.15 -12.89 4.93
N GLU A 127 13.88 -13.98 5.14
CA GLU A 127 15.22 -13.92 5.71
C GLU A 127 16.22 -13.45 4.65
N VAL A 128 17.24 -12.71 5.08
CA VAL A 128 18.29 -12.22 4.17
C VAL A 128 18.92 -13.39 3.43
N GLY A 129 18.99 -13.28 2.10
CA GLY A 129 19.58 -14.32 1.23
C GLY A 129 18.62 -15.45 0.84
N GLN A 130 17.38 -15.45 1.29
CA GLN A 130 16.38 -16.44 0.90
C GLN A 130 15.47 -15.89 -0.22
N SER A 131 15.14 -16.76 -1.18
CA SER A 131 14.23 -16.43 -2.31
C SER A 131 12.77 -16.79 -2.03
N ALA A 132 12.50 -17.61 -1.00
CA ALA A 132 11.15 -17.95 -0.57
C ALA A 132 10.82 -17.26 0.77
N PRO A 133 9.57 -16.87 1.00
CA PRO A 133 9.19 -16.28 2.28
C PRO A 133 9.32 -17.31 3.41
N ALA A 134 9.94 -16.89 4.51
CA ALA A 134 10.01 -17.68 5.74
C ALA A 134 8.63 -17.77 6.41
N LYS A 135 7.84 -16.70 6.28
CA LYS A 135 6.46 -16.62 6.76
C LYS A 135 5.62 -15.75 5.84
N GLN A 136 4.35 -16.07 5.72
CA GLN A 136 3.37 -15.28 4.98
C GLN A 136 1.98 -15.46 5.58
N GLY A 137 1.13 -14.47 5.40
CA GLY A 137 -0.25 -14.52 5.90
C GLY A 137 -1.05 -13.28 5.58
N ALA A 138 -2.22 -13.20 6.20
CA ALA A 138 -3.09 -12.04 6.11
C ALA A 138 -3.33 -11.46 7.52
N TYR A 139 -3.40 -10.14 7.61
CA TYR A 139 -3.90 -9.47 8.78
C TYR A 139 -5.43 -9.47 8.72
N VAL A 140 -6.05 -10.10 9.70
CA VAL A 140 -7.51 -10.08 9.88
C VAL A 140 -7.81 -9.15 11.06
N PRO A 141 -8.54 -8.03 10.87
CA PRO A 141 -8.95 -7.18 11.97
C PRO A 141 -9.73 -7.98 13.01
N ALA A 142 -9.44 -7.77 14.29
CA ALA A 142 -10.25 -8.35 15.36
C ALA A 142 -11.72 -7.90 15.18
N ALA A 143 -12.66 -8.84 15.24
CA ALA A 143 -14.07 -8.55 15.14
C ALA A 143 -14.45 -7.56 16.27
N GLY A 144 -14.77 -6.30 15.91
CA GLY A 144 -15.17 -5.27 16.88
C GLY A 144 -14.47 -3.92 16.78
N GLY A 145 -13.54 -3.72 15.84
CA GLY A 145 -12.82 -2.45 15.67
C GLY A 145 -13.36 -1.55 14.56
N ALA A 146 -14.69 -1.32 14.52
CA ALA A 146 -15.23 -0.19 13.77
C ALA A 146 -15.43 0.96 14.76
N ALA A 147 -14.57 1.97 14.70
CA ALA A 147 -14.77 3.25 15.37
C ALA A 147 -15.20 4.31 14.34
#